data_f4d55c34255aa916ef7504c88c246cd6
#
_entry.id   f4d55c34255aa916ef7504c88c246cd6
#
_cell.length_a   1.000
_cell.length_b   1.000
_cell.length_c   1.000
_cell.angle_alpha   90.00
_cell.angle_beta   90.00
_cell.angle_gamma   90.00
#
_symmetry.space_group_name_H-M   'P 1'
#
loop_
_entity.id
_entity.type
_entity.pdbx_description
1 polymer ?
#
loop_
_entity_poly.entity_id
_entity_poly.type
_entity_poly.pdbx_seq_one_letter_code
_entity_poly.pdbx_strand_id
1 'polypeptide(L)'
;MDIDVIKDKIEYCLQILREKDQDLLDIEVNERTITHKLAEYIQDQFPNYDVDCEYNRYEKDTKRIRSIKNRSLDITKLKKYQIEKLIWEDKKALTIYPDIIIHKRKSPNNNLLIIEVKKSSNNKGEDFDIKKIEELMEPPYKYKFGLFLRIGIQNENNKCKWFPR
;
A
#
# COMPACT_ATOMS: atom_id res chain seq x y z
N MET A 1 -7.42 15.12 -3.85
CA MET A 1 -6.40 15.50 -2.83
C MET A 1 -5.07 15.56 -3.54
N ASP A 2 -4.28 16.57 -3.24
CA ASP A 2 -2.94 16.79 -3.78
C ASP A 2 -1.93 15.86 -3.10
N ILE A 3 -0.84 15.51 -3.81
CA ILE A 3 0.20 14.60 -3.29
C ILE A 3 0.96 15.21 -2.12
N ASP A 4 1.21 16.53 -2.14
CA ASP A 4 1.98 17.18 -1.08
C ASP A 4 1.18 17.23 0.23
N VAL A 5 -0.13 17.46 0.15
CA VAL A 5 -1.03 17.34 1.33
C VAL A 5 -1.02 15.93 1.90
N ILE A 6 -0.94 14.91 1.04
CA ILE A 6 -0.87 13.51 1.50
C ILE A 6 0.46 13.24 2.19
N LYS A 7 1.57 13.70 1.61
CA LYS A 7 2.91 13.56 2.21
C LYS A 7 2.98 14.20 3.60
N ASP A 8 2.49 15.44 3.74
CA ASP A 8 2.47 16.14 5.02
C ASP A 8 1.68 15.36 6.10
N LYS A 9 0.52 14.82 5.72
CA LYS A 9 -0.30 13.99 6.61
C LYS A 9 0.40 12.70 7.03
N ILE A 10 1.05 12.01 6.10
CA ILE A 10 1.80 10.78 6.40
C ILE A 10 3.00 11.09 7.29
N GLU A 11 3.74 12.16 7.00
CA GLU A 11 4.88 12.60 7.83
C GLU A 11 4.43 12.89 9.27
N TYR A 12 3.32 13.61 9.42
CA TYR A 12 2.71 13.85 10.73
C TYR A 12 2.34 12.56 11.46
N CYS A 13 1.76 11.57 10.77
CA CYS A 13 1.46 10.26 11.37
C CYS A 13 2.72 9.52 11.83
N LEU A 14 3.80 9.61 11.06
CA LEU A 14 5.10 9.01 11.41
C LEU A 14 5.72 9.70 12.62
N GLN A 15 5.53 11.01 12.76
CA GLN A 15 5.95 11.75 13.96
C GLN A 15 5.13 11.29 15.17
N ILE A 16 3.81 11.18 15.08
CA ILE A 16 2.95 10.70 16.17
C ILE A 16 3.36 9.28 16.59
N LEU A 17 3.63 8.38 15.64
CA LEU A 17 4.07 7.02 15.94
C LEU A 17 5.35 7.04 16.81
N ARG A 18 6.30 7.92 16.50
CA ARG A 18 7.51 8.08 17.31
C ARG A 18 7.25 8.70 18.67
N GLU A 19 6.38 9.69 18.77
CA GLU A 19 6.08 10.37 20.02
C GLU A 19 5.30 9.48 21.01
N LYS A 20 4.41 8.62 20.51
CA LYS A 20 3.49 7.84 21.35
C LYS A 20 3.87 6.37 21.52
N ASP A 21 4.49 5.78 20.51
CA ASP A 21 4.78 4.34 20.45
C ASP A 21 6.27 4.08 20.09
N GLN A 22 7.18 4.95 20.53
CA GLN A 22 8.62 4.78 20.32
C GLN A 22 9.12 3.44 20.86
N ASP A 23 8.55 2.98 21.97
CA ASP A 23 8.87 1.69 22.58
C ASP A 23 8.67 0.50 21.63
N LEU A 24 7.65 0.54 20.77
CA LEU A 24 7.44 -0.50 19.74
C LEU A 24 8.59 -0.55 18.71
N LEU A 25 9.17 0.60 18.42
CA LEU A 25 10.30 0.73 17.50
C LEU A 25 11.60 0.33 18.20
N ASP A 26 11.77 0.65 19.48
CA ASP A 26 12.97 0.36 20.27
C ASP A 26 13.14 -1.13 20.55
N ILE A 27 12.03 -1.82 20.90
CA ILE A 27 12.04 -3.27 21.12
C ILE A 27 11.85 -4.07 19.84
N GLU A 28 11.72 -3.37 18.72
CA GLU A 28 11.63 -3.95 17.39
C GLU A 28 10.51 -5.01 17.24
N VAL A 29 9.30 -4.68 17.69
CA VAL A 29 8.14 -5.57 17.51
C VAL A 29 7.94 -5.97 16.05
N ASN A 30 7.08 -6.94 15.78
CA ASN A 30 6.82 -7.36 14.42
C ASN A 30 6.26 -6.21 13.56
N GLU A 31 6.53 -6.26 12.27
CA GLU A 31 6.17 -5.25 11.27
C GLU A 31 4.65 -4.97 11.23
N ARG A 32 3.81 -6.00 11.43
CA ARG A 32 2.35 -5.85 11.45
C ARG A 32 1.85 -5.01 12.61
N THR A 33 2.47 -5.12 13.80
CA THR A 33 2.10 -4.30 14.96
C THR A 33 2.36 -2.82 14.68
N ILE A 34 3.53 -2.50 14.12
CA ILE A 34 3.90 -1.13 13.74
C ILE A 34 2.95 -0.62 12.65
N THR A 35 2.70 -1.43 11.63
CA THR A 35 1.79 -1.11 10.53
C THR A 35 0.37 -0.81 11.02
N HIS A 36 -0.14 -1.62 11.94
CA HIS A 36 -1.47 -1.41 12.53
C HIS A 36 -1.55 -0.10 13.30
N LYS A 37 -0.54 0.20 14.15
CA LYS A 37 -0.48 1.46 14.87
C LYS A 37 -0.42 2.67 13.95
N LEU A 38 0.42 2.61 12.93
CA LEU A 38 0.49 3.66 11.92
C LEU A 38 -0.86 3.88 11.22
N ALA A 39 -1.57 2.80 10.87
CA ALA A 39 -2.87 2.88 10.22
C ALA A 39 -3.93 3.58 11.09
N GLU A 40 -3.92 3.39 12.42
CA GLU A 40 -4.80 4.12 13.36
C GLU A 40 -4.56 5.64 13.24
N TYR A 41 -3.30 6.09 13.27
CA TYR A 41 -2.97 7.51 13.12
C TYR A 41 -3.31 8.07 11.74
N ILE A 42 -3.12 7.25 10.69
CA ILE A 42 -3.51 7.62 9.33
C ILE A 42 -5.03 7.80 9.24
N GLN A 43 -5.83 6.93 9.86
CA GLN A 43 -7.29 7.05 9.84
C GLN A 43 -7.76 8.40 10.40
N ASP A 44 -7.13 8.90 11.46
CA ASP A 44 -7.45 10.21 12.05
C ASP A 44 -7.19 11.36 11.05
N GLN A 45 -6.18 11.23 10.19
CA GLN A 45 -5.83 12.24 9.19
C GLN A 45 -6.68 12.16 7.91
N PHE A 46 -7.35 11.04 7.67
CA PHE A 46 -8.16 10.79 6.49
C PHE A 46 -9.62 10.44 6.81
N PRO A 47 -10.37 11.32 7.55
CA PRO A 47 -11.71 10.99 8.08
C PRO A 47 -12.75 10.71 7.00
N ASN A 48 -12.51 11.15 5.75
CA ASN A 48 -13.39 10.94 4.60
C ASN A 48 -13.05 9.68 3.79
N TYR A 49 -12.09 8.89 4.24
CA TYR A 49 -11.65 7.64 3.63
C TYR A 49 -11.68 6.52 4.65
N ASP A 50 -11.74 5.29 4.16
CA ASP A 50 -11.48 4.10 4.94
C ASP A 50 -9.98 3.80 4.89
N VAL A 51 -9.36 3.54 6.04
CA VAL A 51 -7.98 3.07 6.16
C VAL A 51 -8.00 1.63 6.63
N ASP A 52 -7.54 0.73 5.78
CA ASP A 52 -7.58 -0.70 6.05
C ASP A 52 -6.19 -1.32 5.97
N CYS A 53 -5.89 -2.22 6.91
CA CYS A 53 -4.71 -3.07 6.88
C CYS A 53 -5.02 -4.42 6.23
N GLU A 54 -4.07 -4.96 5.46
CA GLU A 54 -4.17 -6.28 4.83
C GLU A 54 -5.49 -6.52 4.06
N TYR A 55 -6.09 -5.44 3.54
CA TYR A 55 -7.39 -5.50 2.87
C TYR A 55 -7.24 -5.96 1.41
N ASN A 56 -7.58 -7.21 1.16
CA ASN A 56 -7.39 -7.86 -0.14
C ASN A 56 -8.65 -7.87 -1.03
N ARG A 57 -9.68 -7.09 -0.72
CA ARG A 57 -10.91 -7.07 -1.53
C ARG A 57 -10.91 -5.92 -2.54
N TYR A 58 -11.43 -6.24 -3.72
CA TYR A 58 -11.77 -5.29 -4.77
C TYR A 58 -13.19 -5.58 -5.22
N GLU A 59 -14.13 -4.71 -4.87
CA GLU A 59 -15.58 -4.98 -4.97
C GLU A 59 -15.94 -6.27 -4.21
N LYS A 60 -16.35 -7.32 -4.93
CA LYS A 60 -16.70 -8.63 -4.36
C LYS A 60 -15.56 -9.65 -4.42
N ASP A 61 -14.51 -9.34 -5.17
CA ASP A 61 -13.42 -10.25 -5.48
C ASP A 61 -12.16 -10.01 -4.62
N THR A 62 -11.24 -10.96 -4.68
CA THR A 62 -9.93 -10.85 -4.03
C THR A 62 -8.97 -10.09 -4.93
N LYS A 63 -8.20 -9.14 -4.37
CA LYS A 63 -7.10 -8.48 -5.08
C LYS A 63 -6.04 -9.49 -5.49
N ARG A 64 -5.64 -9.45 -6.76
CA ARG A 64 -4.62 -10.32 -7.34
C ARG A 64 -3.71 -9.52 -8.25
N ILE A 65 -2.44 -9.82 -8.25
CA ILE A 65 -1.47 -9.30 -9.20
C ILE A 65 -0.99 -10.39 -10.15
N ARG A 66 -0.57 -10.00 -11.34
CA ARG A 66 -0.01 -10.93 -12.29
C ARG A 66 1.33 -11.45 -11.80
N SER A 67 1.58 -12.73 -12.09
CA SER A 67 2.91 -13.27 -11.94
C SER A 67 3.89 -12.48 -12.83
N ILE A 68 5.01 -12.10 -12.26
CA ILE A 68 6.07 -11.26 -12.85
C ILE A 68 6.57 -11.77 -14.22
N LYS A 69 6.27 -13.00 -14.57
CA LYS A 69 6.80 -13.65 -15.78
C LYS A 69 6.05 -13.35 -17.10
N ASN A 70 4.84 -12.78 -17.07
CA ASN A 70 3.99 -12.61 -18.27
C ASN A 70 3.71 -11.13 -18.61
N ARG A 71 4.74 -10.29 -18.72
CA ARG A 71 4.62 -8.86 -19.08
C ARG A 71 4.46 -8.55 -20.57
N SER A 72 4.11 -9.50 -21.44
CA SER A 72 4.02 -9.25 -22.88
C SER A 72 2.70 -8.61 -23.36
N LEU A 73 1.72 -8.42 -22.47
CA LEU A 73 0.44 -7.80 -22.83
C LEU A 73 0.42 -6.32 -22.44
N ASP A 74 0.18 -5.46 -23.41
CA ASP A 74 -0.04 -4.04 -23.20
C ASP A 74 -1.40 -3.81 -22.54
N ILE A 75 -1.38 -3.75 -21.20
CA ILE A 75 -2.59 -3.62 -20.35
C ILE A 75 -3.31 -2.30 -20.63
N THR A 76 -2.59 -1.27 -21.08
CA THR A 76 -3.16 0.08 -21.28
C THR A 76 -4.24 0.10 -22.37
N LYS A 77 -4.20 -0.86 -23.29
CA LYS A 77 -5.17 -0.99 -24.40
C LYS A 77 -6.38 -1.85 -24.07
N LEU A 78 -6.43 -2.48 -22.89
CA LEU A 78 -7.51 -3.38 -22.51
C LEU A 78 -8.61 -2.63 -21.74
N LYS A 79 -9.86 -3.01 -21.97
CA LYS A 79 -10.99 -2.54 -21.14
C LYS A 79 -10.93 -3.17 -19.76
N LYS A 80 -11.48 -2.47 -18.74
CA LYS A 80 -11.45 -2.90 -17.33
C LYS A 80 -11.86 -4.38 -17.16
N TYR A 81 -12.98 -4.80 -17.73
CA TYR A 81 -13.48 -6.18 -17.62
C TYR A 81 -12.54 -7.23 -18.25
N GLN A 82 -11.81 -6.86 -19.31
CA GLN A 82 -10.85 -7.76 -19.96
C GLN A 82 -9.63 -7.97 -19.06
N ILE A 83 -9.20 -6.92 -18.36
CA ILE A 83 -8.09 -6.98 -17.41
C ILE A 83 -8.49 -7.85 -16.21
N GLU A 84 -9.68 -7.63 -15.66
CA GLU A 84 -10.23 -8.41 -14.55
C GLU A 84 -10.32 -9.89 -14.91
N LYS A 85 -10.86 -10.21 -16.10
CA LYS A 85 -10.94 -11.58 -16.62
C LYS A 85 -9.56 -12.21 -16.74
N LEU A 86 -8.59 -11.50 -17.32
CA LEU A 86 -7.22 -12.00 -17.48
C LEU A 86 -6.53 -12.27 -16.14
N ILE A 87 -6.73 -11.39 -15.15
CA ILE A 87 -6.19 -11.58 -13.79
C ILE A 87 -6.85 -12.79 -13.12
N TRP A 88 -8.15 -12.97 -13.30
CA TRP A 88 -8.91 -14.09 -12.74
C TRP A 88 -8.53 -15.44 -13.38
N GLU A 89 -8.37 -15.45 -14.70
CA GLU A 89 -8.01 -16.65 -15.47
C GLU A 89 -6.51 -17.01 -15.34
N ASP A 90 -5.67 -16.08 -14.91
CA ASP A 90 -4.24 -16.34 -14.71
C ASP A 90 -4.03 -17.24 -13.48
N LYS A 91 -3.84 -18.54 -13.70
CA LYS A 91 -3.55 -19.54 -12.65
C LYS A 91 -2.27 -19.21 -11.84
N LYS A 92 -1.43 -18.29 -12.35
CA LYS A 92 -0.22 -17.79 -11.68
C LYS A 92 -0.44 -16.46 -10.97
N ALA A 93 -1.65 -15.88 -11.03
CA ALA A 93 -1.96 -14.66 -10.33
C ALA A 93 -1.91 -14.88 -8.82
N LEU A 94 -1.16 -14.03 -8.15
CA LEU A 94 -0.95 -14.09 -6.71
C LEU A 94 -1.98 -13.23 -5.99
N THR A 95 -2.67 -13.81 -5.02
CA THR A 95 -3.47 -13.04 -4.05
C THR A 95 -2.55 -12.18 -3.20
N ILE A 96 -2.89 -10.91 -3.06
CA ILE A 96 -2.06 -9.95 -2.33
C ILE A 96 -2.83 -9.30 -1.20
N TYR A 97 -2.06 -8.95 -0.18
CA TYR A 97 -2.50 -8.23 1.01
C TYR A 97 -1.63 -6.97 1.13
N PRO A 98 -2.13 -5.80 0.68
CA PRO A 98 -1.43 -4.55 0.92
C PRO A 98 -1.33 -4.26 2.41
N ASP A 99 -0.21 -3.72 2.88
CA ASP A 99 -0.03 -3.45 4.30
C ASP A 99 -1.03 -2.40 4.81
N ILE A 100 -1.14 -1.27 4.12
CA ILE A 100 -2.15 -0.24 4.41
C ILE A 100 -2.71 0.29 3.08
N ILE A 101 -4.01 0.52 3.04
CA ILE A 101 -4.67 1.25 1.94
C ILE A 101 -5.56 2.35 2.46
N ILE A 102 -5.59 3.46 1.72
CA ILE A 102 -6.53 4.57 1.92
C ILE A 102 -7.45 4.59 0.72
N HIS A 103 -8.71 4.28 0.93
CA HIS A 103 -9.68 4.13 -0.14
C HIS A 103 -11.12 4.45 0.32
N LYS A 104 -12.10 4.28 -0.54
CA LYS A 104 -13.50 4.19 -0.11
C LYS A 104 -14.01 2.79 -0.43
N ARG A 105 -14.41 2.06 0.60
CA ARG A 105 -15.01 0.73 0.43
C ARG A 105 -16.21 0.82 -0.52
N LYS A 106 -16.39 -0.19 -1.35
CA LYS A 106 -17.46 -0.27 -2.37
C LYS A 106 -17.40 0.84 -3.45
N SER A 107 -16.32 1.61 -3.54
CA SER A 107 -16.14 2.67 -4.51
C SER A 107 -14.76 2.58 -5.19
N PRO A 108 -14.60 1.72 -6.21
CA PRO A 108 -13.29 1.42 -6.81
C PRO A 108 -12.62 2.64 -7.46
N ASN A 109 -13.38 3.70 -7.75
CA ASN A 109 -12.82 4.94 -8.31
C ASN A 109 -12.19 5.87 -7.26
N ASN A 110 -12.28 5.52 -5.97
CA ASN A 110 -11.76 6.31 -4.85
C ASN A 110 -10.62 5.59 -4.12
N ASN A 111 -9.76 4.88 -4.84
CA ASN A 111 -8.53 4.31 -4.34
C ASN A 111 -7.45 5.41 -4.31
N LEU A 112 -7.14 5.94 -3.12
CA LEU A 112 -6.27 7.09 -2.97
C LEU A 112 -4.80 6.72 -2.87
N LEU A 113 -4.44 5.92 -1.86
CA LEU A 113 -3.05 5.61 -1.55
C LEU A 113 -2.90 4.14 -1.15
N ILE A 114 -1.86 3.51 -1.66
CA ILE A 114 -1.37 2.22 -1.16
C ILE A 114 -0.04 2.43 -0.48
N ILE A 115 0.17 1.79 0.66
CA ILE A 115 1.41 1.83 1.43
C ILE A 115 1.88 0.40 1.69
N GLU A 116 3.12 0.13 1.34
CA GLU A 116 3.86 -1.05 1.79
C GLU A 116 4.88 -0.60 2.82
N VAL A 117 4.90 -1.30 3.94
CA VAL A 117 5.70 -0.96 5.12
C VAL A 117 6.78 -2.00 5.33
N LYS A 118 7.98 -1.54 5.64
CA LYS A 118 9.11 -2.40 6.00
C LYS A 118 9.93 -1.77 7.12
N LYS A 119 10.37 -2.58 8.07
CA LYS A 119 11.34 -2.12 9.07
C LYS A 119 12.69 -1.87 8.42
N SER A 120 13.44 -0.88 8.91
CA SER A 120 14.81 -0.61 8.42
C SER A 120 15.76 -1.79 8.60
N SER A 121 15.54 -2.62 9.61
CA SER A 121 16.28 -3.85 9.87
C SER A 121 15.98 -4.99 8.88
N ASN A 122 14.88 -4.91 8.12
CA ASN A 122 14.45 -5.96 7.19
C ASN A 122 14.76 -5.56 5.74
N ASN A 123 15.74 -6.23 5.12
CA ASN A 123 16.18 -5.98 3.74
C ASN A 123 15.60 -6.98 2.71
N LYS A 124 14.65 -7.85 3.12
CA LYS A 124 14.12 -8.88 2.23
C LYS A 124 12.82 -8.43 1.56
N GLY A 125 12.68 -8.76 0.29
CA GLY A 125 11.40 -8.64 -0.44
C GLY A 125 11.03 -7.24 -0.90
N GLU A 126 11.90 -6.23 -0.80
CA GLU A 126 11.62 -4.85 -1.25
C GLU A 126 11.18 -4.77 -2.72
N ASP A 127 11.85 -5.48 -3.61
CA ASP A 127 11.50 -5.50 -5.04
C ASP A 127 10.09 -6.04 -5.27
N PHE A 128 9.64 -6.99 -4.45
CA PHE A 128 8.29 -7.53 -4.54
C PHE A 128 7.26 -6.52 -4.04
N ASP A 129 7.55 -5.82 -2.93
CA ASP A 129 6.65 -4.80 -2.37
C ASP A 129 6.51 -3.61 -3.31
N ILE A 130 7.61 -3.17 -3.93
CA ILE A 130 7.58 -2.11 -4.96
C ILE A 130 6.72 -2.54 -6.15
N LYS A 131 6.90 -3.77 -6.64
CA LYS A 131 6.06 -4.29 -7.75
C LYS A 131 4.59 -4.40 -7.37
N LYS A 132 4.28 -4.77 -6.15
CA LYS A 132 2.91 -4.81 -5.63
C LYS A 132 2.28 -3.42 -5.69
N ILE A 133 3.01 -2.37 -5.29
CA ILE A 133 2.57 -0.97 -5.42
C ILE A 133 2.31 -0.63 -6.89
N GLU A 134 3.29 -0.84 -7.78
CA GLU A 134 3.17 -0.54 -9.20
C GLU A 134 1.96 -1.21 -9.85
N GLU A 135 1.75 -2.50 -9.60
CA GLU A 135 0.61 -3.26 -10.14
C GLU A 135 -0.74 -2.76 -9.59
N LEU A 136 -0.80 -2.35 -8.31
CA LEU A 136 -2.04 -1.81 -7.73
C LEU A 136 -2.34 -0.38 -8.17
N MET A 137 -1.37 0.36 -8.65
CA MET A 137 -1.58 1.66 -9.30
C MET A 137 -2.13 1.51 -10.72
N GLU A 138 -1.97 0.35 -11.36
CA GLU A 138 -2.50 0.06 -12.69
C GLU A 138 -3.95 -0.48 -12.65
N PRO A 139 -4.66 -0.49 -13.81
CA PRO A 139 -5.97 -1.14 -13.89
C PRO A 139 -5.90 -2.62 -13.48
N PRO A 140 -6.92 -3.13 -12.79
CA PRO A 140 -8.22 -2.51 -12.51
C PRO A 140 -8.23 -1.62 -11.25
N TYR A 141 -7.22 -1.70 -10.37
CA TYR A 141 -7.24 -1.11 -9.02
C TYR A 141 -7.08 0.41 -9.01
N LYS A 142 -6.16 0.95 -9.82
CA LYS A 142 -5.96 2.38 -10.09
C LYS A 142 -5.79 3.23 -8.81
N TYR A 143 -5.00 2.74 -7.84
CA TYR A 143 -4.60 3.62 -6.75
C TYR A 143 -3.90 4.86 -7.32
N LYS A 144 -4.28 6.03 -6.80
CA LYS A 144 -3.76 7.29 -7.33
C LYS A 144 -2.30 7.50 -6.98
N PHE A 145 -1.89 7.03 -5.81
CA PHE A 145 -0.54 7.15 -5.29
C PHE A 145 -0.07 5.85 -4.64
N GLY A 146 1.24 5.65 -4.61
CA GLY A 146 1.90 4.58 -3.90
C GLY A 146 2.99 5.11 -2.98
N LEU A 147 3.20 4.43 -1.87
CA LEU A 147 4.28 4.70 -0.93
C LEU A 147 4.94 3.39 -0.52
N PHE A 148 6.23 3.24 -0.76
CA PHE A 148 7.05 2.28 -0.06
C PHE A 148 7.72 2.99 1.11
N LEU A 149 7.35 2.57 2.33
CA LEU A 149 7.78 3.18 3.59
C LEU A 149 8.72 2.24 4.31
N ARG A 150 9.95 2.66 4.49
CA ARG A 150 10.91 1.99 5.37
C ARG A 150 10.93 2.72 6.71
N ILE A 151 10.34 2.11 7.73
CA ILE A 151 10.28 2.67 9.09
C ILE A 151 11.62 2.44 9.78
N GLY A 152 12.24 3.53 10.23
CA GLY A 152 13.45 3.48 11.01
C GLY A 152 13.20 2.86 12.38
N ILE A 153 13.98 1.85 12.74
CA ILE A 153 13.96 1.21 14.06
C ILE A 153 14.95 1.94 14.97
N GLN A 154 14.65 2.01 16.27
CA GLN A 154 15.43 2.74 17.24
C GLN A 154 15.62 4.22 16.83
N ASN A 155 16.86 4.66 16.66
CA ASN A 155 17.20 6.04 16.28
C ASN A 155 17.37 6.27 14.77
N GLU A 156 17.01 5.29 13.94
CA GLU A 156 17.11 5.44 12.49
C GLU A 156 15.97 6.31 11.93
N ASN A 157 16.26 7.04 10.85
CA ASN A 157 15.26 7.84 10.15
C ASN A 157 14.39 6.97 9.24
N ASN A 158 13.13 7.38 9.08
CA ASN A 158 12.24 6.81 8.09
C ASN A 158 12.73 7.16 6.67
N LYS A 159 12.49 6.26 5.70
CA LYS A 159 12.73 6.51 4.28
C LYS A 159 11.44 6.26 3.50
N CYS A 160 11.02 7.26 2.73
CA CYS A 160 9.82 7.23 1.92
C CYS A 160 10.18 7.23 0.43
N LYS A 161 9.70 6.23 -0.32
CA LYS A 161 9.77 6.22 -1.77
C LYS A 161 8.34 6.34 -2.32
N TRP A 162 8.03 7.50 -2.91
CA TRP A 162 6.73 7.82 -3.44
C TRP A 162 6.61 7.45 -4.91
N PHE A 163 5.43 7.00 -5.28
CA PHE A 163 5.03 6.67 -6.65
C PHE A 163 3.83 7.56 -7.02
N PRO A 164 4.06 8.75 -7.60
CA PRO A 164 2.99 9.55 -8.18
C PRO A 164 2.57 8.95 -9.52
N ARG A 165 1.30 9.15 -9.86
CA ARG A 165 0.80 8.87 -11.22
C ARG A 165 1.01 10.05 -12.13
#